data_f7859c79184c0f4c35c5ca3b13877311
#
_entry.id   f7859c79184c0f4c35c5ca3b13877311
#
_cell.length_a   1.000
_cell.length_b   1.000
_cell.length_c   1.000
_cell.angle_alpha   90.00
_cell.angle_beta   90.00
_cell.angle_gamma   90.00
#
_symmetry.space_group_name_H-M   'P 1'
#
loop_
_entity.id
_entity.type
_entity.pdbx_description
1 polymer ?
#
loop_
_entity_poly.entity_id
_entity_poly.type
_entity_poly.pdbx_seq_one_letter_code
_entity_poly.pdbx_strand_id
1 'polypeptide(L)'
;FTDIIVYVENEEDVINLIEKAKKHNVCLVPYGGGTNVTNALQLPKNEERMIVSVDTRRLNKIISIDTKNLLIEVEAGITGKYLEEELQKKGFTVGHQPDSIELSTLGGWISTNAAGMKKNKYGNIEDIVQNVVMVTPNGTINQIKPLVRSSIGIKTQNLLFGSEGNIGIITKAVLKIHKLPECSDYESVVLKDWDTGLDFMYELAHSSFVPASA
;
A
#
# COMPACT_ATOMS: atom_id res chain seq x y z
N PHE A 1 -2.96 24.65 -6.87
CA PHE A 1 -3.93 23.78 -7.56
C PHE A 1 -3.20 23.09 -8.71
N THR A 2 -3.60 21.86 -9.04
CA THR A 2 -3.14 21.17 -10.25
C THR A 2 -3.79 21.80 -11.48
N ASP A 3 -3.08 21.84 -12.60
CA ASP A 3 -3.64 22.37 -13.85
C ASP A 3 -4.64 21.39 -14.49
N ILE A 4 -4.31 20.09 -14.40
CA ILE A 4 -5.13 19.02 -15.00
C ILE A 4 -5.16 17.82 -14.05
N ILE A 5 -6.30 17.09 -14.05
CA ILE A 5 -6.44 15.78 -13.41
C ILE A 5 -6.63 14.74 -14.51
N VAL A 6 -5.81 13.70 -14.49
CA VAL A 6 -5.89 12.56 -15.40
C VAL A 6 -6.26 11.31 -14.62
N TYR A 7 -7.33 10.63 -15.02
CA TYR A 7 -7.74 9.34 -14.49
C TYR A 7 -7.15 8.24 -15.36
N VAL A 8 -6.28 7.42 -14.78
CA VAL A 8 -5.67 6.27 -15.47
C VAL A 8 -6.47 5.00 -15.18
N GLU A 9 -6.69 4.16 -16.19
CA GLU A 9 -7.55 2.97 -16.10
C GLU A 9 -6.76 1.64 -16.26
N ASN A 10 -5.51 1.73 -16.73
CA ASN A 10 -4.61 0.60 -16.92
C ASN A 10 -3.14 1.06 -16.87
N GLU A 11 -2.22 0.10 -16.84
CA GLU A 11 -0.77 0.36 -16.79
C GLU A 11 -0.28 1.08 -18.05
N GLU A 12 -0.86 0.80 -19.22
CA GLU A 12 -0.45 1.44 -20.47
C GLU A 12 -0.79 2.93 -20.50
N ASP A 13 -1.92 3.33 -19.91
CA ASP A 13 -2.25 4.77 -19.72
C ASP A 13 -1.16 5.48 -18.92
N VAL A 14 -0.65 4.82 -17.87
CA VAL A 14 0.43 5.38 -17.01
C VAL A 14 1.72 5.49 -17.82
N ILE A 15 2.09 4.47 -18.59
CA ILE A 15 3.28 4.48 -19.45
C ILE A 15 3.19 5.64 -20.44
N ASN A 16 2.08 5.71 -21.20
CA ASN A 16 1.84 6.76 -22.20
C ASN A 16 1.83 8.17 -21.58
N LEU A 17 1.29 8.32 -20.37
CA LEU A 17 1.26 9.60 -19.67
C LEU A 17 2.67 10.03 -19.26
N ILE A 18 3.47 9.12 -18.70
CA ILE A 18 4.87 9.41 -18.30
C ILE A 18 5.71 9.77 -19.52
N GLU A 19 5.58 9.07 -20.64
CA GLU A 19 6.30 9.40 -21.89
C GLU A 19 5.93 10.79 -22.39
N LYS A 20 4.65 11.15 -22.39
CA LYS A 20 4.17 12.49 -22.78
C LYS A 20 4.68 13.55 -21.81
N ALA A 21 4.61 13.29 -20.50
CA ALA A 21 5.10 14.22 -19.49
C ALA A 21 6.61 14.49 -19.63
N LYS A 22 7.39 13.46 -19.90
CA LYS A 22 8.83 13.55 -20.17
C LYS A 22 9.11 14.39 -21.43
N LYS A 23 8.35 14.14 -22.50
CA LYS A 23 8.50 14.87 -23.78
C LYS A 23 8.17 16.35 -23.65
N HIS A 24 7.17 16.70 -22.84
CA HIS A 24 6.65 18.06 -22.72
C HIS A 24 7.07 18.76 -21.43
N ASN A 25 7.97 18.17 -20.66
CA ASN A 25 8.46 18.69 -19.38
C ASN A 25 7.32 18.99 -18.39
N VAL A 26 6.40 18.05 -18.21
CA VAL A 26 5.24 18.15 -17.31
C VAL A 26 5.57 17.50 -15.96
N CYS A 27 5.12 18.09 -14.86
CA CYS A 27 5.23 17.54 -13.52
C CYS A 27 4.04 16.61 -13.24
N LEU A 28 4.27 15.35 -12.92
CA LEU A 28 3.22 14.40 -12.54
C LEU A 28 3.18 14.23 -11.03
N VAL A 29 1.99 14.30 -10.44
CA VAL A 29 1.77 14.07 -9.01
C VAL A 29 0.79 12.90 -8.86
N PRO A 30 1.25 11.70 -8.48
CA PRO A 30 0.37 10.56 -8.25
C PRO A 30 -0.60 10.83 -7.11
N TYR A 31 -1.86 10.46 -7.29
CA TYR A 31 -2.92 10.63 -6.32
C TYR A 31 -3.70 9.32 -6.14
N GLY A 32 -3.86 8.88 -4.89
CA GLY A 32 -4.72 7.76 -4.50
C GLY A 32 -5.87 8.23 -3.62
N GLY A 33 -5.87 7.86 -2.35
CA GLY A 33 -6.88 8.28 -1.38
C GLY A 33 -6.67 9.69 -0.77
N GLY A 34 -5.50 10.30 -0.97
CA GLY A 34 -5.18 11.62 -0.40
C GLY A 34 -5.04 11.66 1.12
N THR A 35 -4.85 10.50 1.76
CA THR A 35 -4.87 10.34 3.23
C THR A 35 -3.50 10.47 3.90
N ASN A 36 -2.45 10.84 3.15
CA ASN A 36 -1.12 11.03 3.73
C ASN A 36 -1.09 12.19 4.73
N VAL A 37 -0.26 12.05 5.76
CA VAL A 37 -0.07 13.06 6.82
C VAL A 37 1.21 13.88 6.63
N THR A 38 2.03 13.53 5.63
CA THR A 38 3.33 14.17 5.35
C THR A 38 3.22 15.39 4.44
N ASN A 39 2.02 15.75 3.98
CA ASN A 39 1.80 16.76 2.95
C ASN A 39 2.49 16.47 1.60
N ALA A 40 2.78 15.19 1.30
CA ALA A 40 3.44 14.78 0.06
C ALA A 40 2.70 15.22 -1.22
N LEU A 41 1.38 15.47 -1.12
CA LEU A 41 0.56 15.97 -2.22
C LEU A 41 0.51 17.51 -2.29
N GLN A 42 1.23 18.21 -1.39
CA GLN A 42 1.31 19.66 -1.45
C GLN A 42 2.16 20.10 -2.63
N LEU A 43 1.57 20.86 -3.50
CA LEU A 43 2.25 21.34 -4.71
C LEU A 43 3.31 22.40 -4.37
N PRO A 44 4.49 22.34 -5.00
CA PRO A 44 5.51 23.35 -4.83
C PRO A 44 5.01 24.71 -5.34
N LYS A 45 5.25 25.77 -4.55
CA LYS A 45 4.77 27.13 -4.90
C LYS A 45 5.46 27.73 -6.12
N ASN A 46 6.66 27.29 -6.43
CA ASN A 46 7.51 27.83 -7.48
C ASN A 46 7.68 26.86 -8.66
N GLU A 47 6.74 25.94 -8.86
CA GLU A 47 6.77 25.06 -10.02
C GLU A 47 6.23 25.80 -11.24
N GLU A 48 7.07 25.94 -12.25
CA GLU A 48 6.72 26.62 -13.52
C GLU A 48 6.18 25.66 -14.58
N ARG A 49 6.41 24.34 -14.40
CA ARG A 49 5.89 23.33 -15.31
C ARG A 49 4.40 23.13 -15.07
N MET A 50 3.70 22.70 -16.11
CA MET A 50 2.33 22.18 -15.95
C MET A 50 2.31 21.06 -14.93
N ILE A 51 1.41 21.12 -13.97
CA ILE A 51 1.23 20.09 -12.93
C ILE A 51 -0.01 19.26 -13.26
N VAL A 52 0.21 17.97 -13.44
CA VAL A 52 -0.86 17.00 -13.70
C VAL A 52 -1.01 16.07 -12.49
N SER A 53 -2.17 16.07 -11.87
CA SER A 53 -2.53 15.07 -10.87
C SER A 53 -2.96 13.78 -11.56
N VAL A 54 -2.30 12.68 -11.22
CA VAL A 54 -2.58 11.36 -11.80
C VAL A 54 -3.41 10.56 -10.81
N ASP A 55 -4.72 10.54 -11.03
CA ASP A 55 -5.66 9.81 -10.17
C ASP A 55 -5.65 8.31 -10.53
N THR A 56 -5.16 7.49 -9.61
CA THR A 56 -5.00 6.04 -9.80
C THR A 56 -6.20 5.23 -9.36
N ARG A 57 -7.25 5.84 -8.79
CA ARG A 57 -8.38 5.11 -8.17
C ARG A 57 -9.21 4.26 -9.13
N ARG A 58 -9.05 4.44 -10.44
CA ARG A 58 -9.64 3.56 -11.47
C ARG A 58 -8.83 2.29 -11.73
N LEU A 59 -7.58 2.22 -11.24
CA LEU A 59 -6.78 1.00 -11.18
C LEU A 59 -7.20 0.17 -9.94
N ASN A 60 -8.37 -0.44 -9.97
CA ASN A 60 -8.98 -1.03 -8.78
C ASN A 60 -9.39 -2.51 -8.93
N LYS A 61 -8.86 -3.20 -9.92
CA LYS A 61 -9.21 -4.60 -10.19
C LYS A 61 -8.41 -5.56 -9.32
N ILE A 62 -9.07 -6.63 -8.91
CA ILE A 62 -8.42 -7.84 -8.41
C ILE A 62 -8.08 -8.68 -9.64
N ILE A 63 -6.79 -8.87 -9.90
CA ILE A 63 -6.29 -9.55 -11.11
C ILE A 63 -6.34 -11.07 -10.93
N SER A 64 -5.79 -11.55 -9.81
CA SER A 64 -5.76 -12.98 -9.50
C SER A 64 -5.71 -13.24 -8.00
N ILE A 65 -6.22 -14.40 -7.59
CA ILE A 65 -6.12 -14.91 -6.21
C ILE A 65 -5.59 -16.34 -6.27
N ASP A 66 -4.41 -16.56 -5.72
CA ASP A 66 -3.81 -17.88 -5.53
C ASP A 66 -4.03 -18.35 -4.09
N THR A 67 -5.07 -19.14 -3.91
CA THR A 67 -5.45 -19.67 -2.58
C THR A 67 -4.52 -20.76 -2.08
N LYS A 68 -3.69 -21.37 -2.94
CA LYS A 68 -2.72 -22.39 -2.56
C LYS A 68 -1.46 -21.75 -1.98
N ASN A 69 -0.96 -20.70 -2.65
CA ASN A 69 0.22 -19.96 -2.23
C ASN A 69 -0.12 -18.76 -1.33
N LEU A 70 -1.40 -18.50 -1.10
CA LEU A 70 -1.90 -17.39 -0.29
C LEU A 70 -1.39 -16.04 -0.81
N LEU A 71 -1.58 -15.80 -2.09
CA LEU A 71 -1.20 -14.56 -2.77
C LEU A 71 -2.41 -13.96 -3.49
N ILE A 72 -2.43 -12.65 -3.57
CA ILE A 72 -3.39 -11.88 -4.39
C ILE A 72 -2.63 -10.85 -5.21
N GLU A 73 -2.95 -10.76 -6.49
CA GLU A 73 -2.47 -9.70 -7.37
C GLU A 73 -3.59 -8.69 -7.60
N VAL A 74 -3.31 -7.42 -7.33
CA VAL A 74 -4.30 -6.34 -7.41
C VAL A 74 -3.70 -5.08 -8.01
N GLU A 75 -4.55 -4.25 -8.59
CA GLU A 75 -4.19 -2.92 -9.07
C GLU A 75 -4.05 -1.94 -7.89
N ALA A 76 -3.15 -0.97 -8.02
CA ALA A 76 -2.69 -0.12 -6.92
C ALA A 76 -3.70 0.93 -6.43
N GLY A 77 -4.70 1.25 -7.24
CA GLY A 77 -5.77 2.20 -6.88
C GLY A 77 -6.92 1.58 -6.07
N ILE A 78 -6.87 0.27 -5.81
CA ILE A 78 -7.87 -0.40 -4.98
C ILE A 78 -7.86 0.16 -3.57
N THR A 79 -9.04 0.46 -2.99
CA THR A 79 -9.15 0.89 -1.60
C THR A 79 -9.06 -0.30 -0.64
N GLY A 80 -8.57 -0.06 0.57
CA GLY A 80 -8.45 -1.11 1.57
C GLY A 80 -9.77 -1.75 1.92
N LYS A 81 -10.78 -0.95 2.10
CA LYS A 81 -12.14 -1.44 2.40
C LYS A 81 -12.65 -2.38 1.33
N TYR A 82 -12.58 -1.98 0.06
CA TYR A 82 -13.07 -2.81 -1.04
C TYR A 82 -12.27 -4.12 -1.18
N LEU A 83 -10.95 -4.03 -1.03
CA LEU A 83 -10.07 -5.21 -1.06
C LEU A 83 -10.42 -6.22 0.04
N GLU A 84 -10.59 -5.75 1.28
CA GLU A 84 -10.96 -6.59 2.43
C GLU A 84 -12.36 -7.19 2.27
N GLU A 85 -13.36 -6.42 1.83
CA GLU A 85 -14.71 -6.92 1.58
C GLU A 85 -14.73 -8.06 0.54
N GLU A 86 -13.97 -7.93 -0.56
CA GLU A 86 -13.90 -8.96 -1.59
C GLU A 86 -13.14 -10.21 -1.12
N LEU A 87 -12.09 -10.03 -0.32
CA LEU A 87 -11.36 -11.16 0.27
C LEU A 87 -12.18 -11.90 1.32
N GLN A 88 -12.88 -11.19 2.19
CA GLN A 88 -13.74 -11.79 3.23
C GLN A 88 -14.84 -12.68 2.64
N LYS A 89 -15.44 -12.30 1.52
CA LYS A 89 -16.41 -13.14 0.79
C LYS A 89 -15.81 -14.48 0.34
N LYS A 90 -14.48 -14.57 0.25
CA LYS A 90 -13.74 -15.76 -0.14
C LYS A 90 -13.04 -16.47 1.05
N GLY A 91 -13.24 -15.97 2.28
CA GLY A 91 -12.63 -16.52 3.48
C GLY A 91 -11.18 -16.12 3.72
N PHE A 92 -10.75 -14.98 3.18
CA PHE A 92 -9.38 -14.47 3.30
C PHE A 92 -9.34 -13.02 3.80
N THR A 93 -8.18 -12.57 4.20
CA THR A 93 -7.86 -11.18 4.60
C THR A 93 -6.41 -10.86 4.26
N VAL A 94 -6.10 -9.61 3.96
CA VAL A 94 -4.71 -9.10 3.92
C VAL A 94 -4.22 -8.83 5.35
N GLY A 95 -5.13 -8.43 6.24
CA GLY A 95 -4.81 -8.08 7.62
C GLY A 95 -4.19 -6.69 7.79
N HIS A 96 -3.89 -5.98 6.71
CA HIS A 96 -3.41 -4.60 6.78
C HIS A 96 -4.57 -3.64 7.00
N GLN A 97 -4.57 -2.94 8.12
CA GLN A 97 -5.68 -2.07 8.52
C GLN A 97 -5.14 -0.71 8.98
N PRO A 98 -4.82 0.21 8.07
CA PRO A 98 -4.55 1.59 8.44
C PRO A 98 -5.84 2.30 8.86
N ASP A 99 -5.73 3.38 9.64
CA ASP A 99 -6.90 4.15 10.12
C ASP A 99 -7.78 4.64 8.97
N SER A 100 -7.17 4.98 7.84
CA SER A 100 -7.84 5.49 6.65
C SER A 100 -8.28 4.41 5.66
N ILE A 101 -8.51 3.16 6.09
CA ILE A 101 -8.77 1.99 5.22
C ILE A 101 -9.89 2.21 4.20
N GLU A 102 -10.86 3.07 4.52
CA GLU A 102 -12.00 3.36 3.64
C GLU A 102 -11.61 4.18 2.40
N LEU A 103 -10.60 5.03 2.53
CA LEU A 103 -10.19 5.99 1.51
C LEU A 103 -8.81 5.68 0.93
N SER A 104 -7.90 5.19 1.76
CA SER A 104 -6.53 4.91 1.35
C SER A 104 -6.45 3.76 0.36
N THR A 105 -5.52 3.88 -0.60
CA THR A 105 -5.30 2.91 -1.67
C THR A 105 -4.03 2.12 -1.43
N LEU A 106 -3.95 0.92 -2.00
CA LEU A 106 -2.77 0.06 -1.92
C LEU A 106 -1.49 0.78 -2.39
N GLY A 107 -1.55 1.49 -3.52
CA GLY A 107 -0.41 2.26 -4.01
C GLY A 107 0.03 3.35 -3.03
N GLY A 108 -0.93 3.97 -2.35
CA GLY A 108 -0.67 4.90 -1.26
C GLY A 108 0.02 4.24 -0.07
N TRP A 109 -0.43 3.06 0.36
CA TRP A 109 0.20 2.31 1.45
C TRP A 109 1.67 2.00 1.16
N ILE A 110 1.97 1.50 -0.04
CA ILE A 110 3.34 1.21 -0.45
C ILE A 110 4.16 2.51 -0.52
N SER A 111 3.62 3.54 -1.14
CA SER A 111 4.31 4.83 -1.33
C SER A 111 4.62 5.56 -0.02
N THR A 112 3.84 5.35 1.03
CA THR A 112 4.06 5.97 2.35
C THR A 112 4.66 5.01 3.38
N ASN A 113 4.96 3.78 2.98
CA ASN A 113 5.40 2.70 3.88
C ASN A 113 4.47 2.58 5.10
N ALA A 114 3.17 2.42 4.84
CA ALA A 114 2.13 2.55 5.83
C ALA A 114 2.15 1.43 6.88
N ALA A 115 1.98 1.80 8.15
CA ALA A 115 1.71 0.86 9.22
C ALA A 115 0.21 0.55 9.33
N GLY A 116 -0.13 -0.63 9.82
CA GLY A 116 -1.50 -1.04 10.12
C GLY A 116 -1.72 -1.35 11.58
N MET A 117 -2.94 -1.18 12.08
CA MET A 117 -3.27 -1.47 13.48
C MET A 117 -3.06 -2.94 13.87
N LYS A 118 -3.21 -3.86 12.90
CA LYS A 118 -3.00 -5.31 13.12
C LYS A 118 -1.58 -5.78 12.81
N LYS A 119 -0.60 -4.89 12.85
CA LYS A 119 0.80 -5.17 12.50
C LYS A 119 1.45 -6.26 13.36
N ASN A 120 1.03 -6.43 14.60
CA ASN A 120 1.60 -7.44 15.50
C ASN A 120 1.41 -8.85 14.95
N LYS A 121 0.30 -9.11 14.25
CA LYS A 121 0.00 -10.42 13.67
C LYS A 121 0.39 -10.52 12.20
N TYR A 122 0.15 -9.48 11.41
CA TYR A 122 0.24 -9.54 9.95
C TYR A 122 1.47 -8.82 9.38
N GLY A 123 2.14 -8.01 10.19
CA GLY A 123 3.23 -7.14 9.74
C GLY A 123 2.75 -5.80 9.17
N ASN A 124 3.70 -4.99 8.77
CA ASN A 124 3.47 -3.75 8.04
C ASN A 124 3.38 -4.01 6.55
N ILE A 125 3.18 -2.98 5.75
CA ILE A 125 2.99 -3.13 4.30
C ILE A 125 4.22 -3.77 3.62
N GLU A 126 5.43 -3.46 4.08
CA GLU A 126 6.68 -4.03 3.56
C GLU A 126 6.84 -5.54 3.85
N ASP A 127 6.17 -6.06 4.88
CA ASP A 127 6.15 -7.48 5.22
C ASP A 127 5.10 -8.26 4.41
N ILE A 128 4.04 -7.57 4.00
CA ILE A 128 2.87 -8.13 3.32
C ILE A 128 3.08 -8.16 1.80
N VAL A 129 3.69 -7.12 1.25
CA VAL A 129 3.92 -6.99 -0.20
C VAL A 129 5.02 -7.93 -0.67
N GLN A 130 4.72 -8.73 -1.70
CA GLN A 130 5.65 -9.69 -2.30
C GLN A 130 6.22 -9.23 -3.63
N ASN A 131 5.49 -8.38 -4.34
CA ASN A 131 5.94 -7.74 -5.57
C ASN A 131 5.24 -6.40 -5.78
N VAL A 132 5.93 -5.46 -6.40
CA VAL A 132 5.40 -4.16 -6.82
C VAL A 132 5.71 -3.95 -8.28
N VAL A 133 4.74 -3.49 -9.05
CA VAL A 133 4.94 -2.99 -10.40
C VAL A 133 4.83 -1.47 -10.36
N MET A 134 5.90 -0.80 -10.77
CA MET A 134 6.00 0.65 -10.81
C MET A 134 6.48 1.11 -12.18
N VAL A 135 5.76 2.03 -12.78
CA VAL A 135 6.17 2.70 -14.02
C VAL A 135 6.98 3.95 -13.67
N THR A 136 8.19 4.02 -14.21
CA THR A 136 9.13 5.14 -14.00
C THR A 136 9.44 5.83 -15.32
N PRO A 137 10.04 7.02 -15.32
CA PRO A 137 10.48 7.68 -16.54
C PRO A 137 11.51 6.89 -17.39
N ASN A 138 12.14 5.88 -16.81
CA ASN A 138 13.18 5.07 -17.47
C ASN A 138 12.74 3.62 -17.77
N GLY A 139 11.47 3.30 -17.52
CA GLY A 139 10.90 1.98 -17.76
C GLY A 139 10.14 1.44 -16.54
N THR A 140 9.62 0.24 -16.69
CA THR A 140 8.81 -0.41 -15.64
C THR A 140 9.70 -1.26 -14.73
N ILE A 141 9.61 -1.03 -13.43
CA ILE A 141 10.19 -1.90 -12.39
C ILE A 141 9.16 -2.99 -12.10
N ASN A 142 9.54 -4.23 -12.35
CA ASN A 142 8.73 -5.41 -12.06
C ASN A 142 9.64 -6.61 -11.81
N GLN A 143 9.27 -7.46 -10.87
CA GLN A 143 9.89 -8.78 -10.76
C GLN A 143 9.19 -9.76 -11.70
N ILE A 144 9.97 -10.58 -12.40
CA ILE A 144 9.45 -11.55 -13.39
C ILE A 144 8.49 -12.55 -12.74
N LYS A 145 8.69 -12.88 -11.47
CA LYS A 145 7.79 -13.74 -10.67
C LYS A 145 7.76 -13.24 -9.22
N PRO A 146 6.57 -13.19 -8.60
CA PRO A 146 6.48 -12.92 -7.16
C PRO A 146 7.14 -14.09 -6.40
N LEU A 147 8.20 -13.79 -5.68
CA LEU A 147 8.92 -14.75 -4.85
C LEU A 147 8.69 -14.38 -3.39
N VAL A 148 8.18 -15.31 -2.61
CA VAL A 148 8.00 -15.15 -1.15
C VAL A 148 9.35 -14.90 -0.46
N ARG A 149 10.43 -15.41 -1.03
CA ARG A 149 11.80 -15.17 -0.59
C ARG A 149 12.77 -15.20 -1.76
N SER A 150 13.61 -14.18 -1.86
CA SER A 150 14.75 -14.15 -2.78
C SER A 150 16.04 -13.94 -2.00
N SER A 151 17.06 -14.70 -2.35
CA SER A 151 18.42 -14.55 -1.84
C SER A 151 19.37 -13.93 -2.89
N ILE A 152 18.79 -13.38 -3.96
CA ILE A 152 19.54 -12.82 -5.09
C ILE A 152 19.60 -11.29 -4.95
N GLY A 153 20.80 -10.75 -4.94
CA GLY A 153 21.11 -9.34 -5.15
C GLY A 153 20.45 -8.34 -4.20
N ILE A 154 20.45 -7.09 -4.62
CA ILE A 154 19.77 -6.01 -3.91
C ILE A 154 18.26 -6.15 -4.17
N LYS A 155 17.45 -6.12 -3.11
CA LYS A 155 15.99 -6.06 -3.23
C LYS A 155 15.58 -4.65 -3.68
N THR A 156 15.46 -4.45 -4.99
CA THR A 156 15.06 -3.16 -5.58
C THR A 156 13.69 -2.67 -5.08
N GLN A 157 12.82 -3.59 -4.70
CA GLN A 157 11.51 -3.25 -4.11
C GLN A 157 11.62 -2.41 -2.83
N ASN A 158 12.68 -2.59 -2.03
CA ASN A 158 12.86 -1.78 -0.82
C ASN A 158 13.03 -0.29 -1.10
N LEU A 159 13.39 0.08 -2.34
CA LEU A 159 13.47 1.49 -2.78
C LEU A 159 12.09 2.09 -3.09
N LEU A 160 11.07 1.25 -3.26
CA LEU A 160 9.72 1.67 -3.66
C LEU A 160 8.85 2.02 -2.46
N PHE A 161 9.13 1.41 -1.30
CA PHE A 161 8.44 1.74 -0.05
C PHE A 161 8.88 3.12 0.45
N GLY A 162 7.90 3.95 0.80
CA GLY A 162 8.16 5.31 1.24
C GLY A 162 8.64 6.27 0.13
N SER A 163 8.49 5.91 -1.15
CA SER A 163 8.91 6.73 -2.29
C SER A 163 8.03 7.96 -2.52
N GLU A 164 6.82 7.99 -1.96
CA GLU A 164 5.86 9.09 -2.03
C GLU A 164 5.66 9.69 -3.44
N GLY A 165 5.76 8.84 -4.47
CA GLY A 165 5.58 9.25 -5.88
C GLY A 165 6.82 9.86 -6.54
N ASN A 166 7.96 9.98 -5.84
CA ASN A 166 9.17 10.61 -6.39
C ASN A 166 9.91 9.75 -7.41
N ILE A 167 9.70 8.43 -7.41
CA ILE A 167 10.40 7.49 -8.31
C ILE A 167 9.54 7.15 -9.53
N GLY A 168 8.24 7.00 -9.33
CA GLY A 168 7.31 6.58 -10.37
C GLY A 168 5.90 6.38 -9.83
N ILE A 169 5.06 5.77 -10.64
CA ILE A 169 3.65 5.49 -10.33
C ILE A 169 3.46 3.98 -10.17
N ILE A 170 2.98 3.56 -9.01
CA ILE A 170 2.66 2.16 -8.74
C ILE A 170 1.37 1.81 -9.45
N THR A 171 1.38 0.73 -10.24
CA THR A 171 0.21 0.29 -11.03
C THR A 171 -0.43 -0.96 -10.44
N LYS A 172 0.34 -1.88 -9.89
CA LYS A 172 -0.15 -3.11 -9.26
C LYS A 172 0.84 -3.66 -8.24
N ALA A 173 0.36 -4.55 -7.38
CA ALA A 173 1.20 -5.28 -6.46
C ALA A 173 0.66 -6.68 -6.19
N VAL A 174 1.54 -7.57 -5.71
CA VAL A 174 1.20 -8.88 -5.20
C VAL A 174 1.33 -8.85 -3.68
N LEU A 175 0.27 -9.24 -2.99
CA LEU A 175 0.18 -9.25 -1.53
C LEU A 175 0.05 -10.68 -1.01
N LYS A 176 0.61 -10.90 0.16
CA LYS A 176 0.32 -12.07 0.96
C LYS A 176 -1.07 -11.94 1.58
N ILE A 177 -1.84 -13.02 1.54
CA ILE A 177 -3.14 -13.11 2.20
C ILE A 177 -3.13 -14.20 3.26
N HIS A 178 -4.08 -14.13 4.17
CA HIS A 178 -4.25 -15.07 5.25
C HIS A 178 -5.68 -15.61 5.24
N LYS A 179 -5.90 -16.80 5.79
CA LYS A 179 -7.26 -17.28 6.06
C LYS A 179 -7.92 -16.33 7.05
N LEU A 180 -9.19 -16.05 6.80
CA LEU A 180 -9.99 -15.26 7.72
C LEU A 180 -10.07 -16.01 9.07
N PRO A 181 -9.84 -15.34 10.21
CA PRO A 181 -10.00 -15.98 11.51
C PRO A 181 -11.47 -16.40 11.74
N GLU A 182 -11.67 -17.56 12.37
CA GLU A 182 -12.99 -18.10 12.69
C GLU A 182 -13.71 -17.24 13.75
N CYS A 183 -12.94 -16.63 14.64
CA CYS A 183 -13.43 -15.73 15.68
C CYS A 183 -12.55 -14.50 15.80
N SER A 184 -13.15 -13.37 16.13
CA SER A 184 -12.45 -12.09 16.35
C SER A 184 -13.10 -11.39 17.53
N ASP A 185 -12.39 -11.36 18.66
CA ASP A 185 -12.85 -10.73 19.88
C ASP A 185 -12.05 -9.46 20.16
N TYR A 186 -12.70 -8.51 20.81
CA TYR A 186 -12.12 -7.23 21.21
C TYR A 186 -12.32 -7.04 22.71
N GLU A 187 -11.24 -6.70 23.40
CA GLU A 187 -11.27 -6.43 24.82
C GLU A 187 -10.71 -5.03 25.10
N SER A 188 -11.21 -4.42 26.16
CA SER A 188 -10.66 -3.16 26.69
C SER A 188 -10.22 -3.39 28.11
N VAL A 189 -8.98 -3.06 28.41
CA VAL A 189 -8.37 -3.20 29.74
C VAL A 189 -8.18 -1.82 30.34
N VAL A 190 -8.72 -1.60 31.52
CA VAL A 190 -8.49 -0.36 32.31
C VAL A 190 -7.45 -0.67 33.36
N LEU A 191 -6.35 0.06 33.32
CA LEU A 191 -5.23 -0.12 34.23
C LEU A 191 -5.19 1.02 35.26
N LYS A 192 -4.63 0.73 36.44
CA LYS A 192 -4.64 1.62 37.58
C LYS A 192 -3.87 2.91 37.34
N ASP A 193 -2.71 2.79 36.74
CA ASP A 193 -1.78 3.88 36.49
C ASP A 193 -0.89 3.56 35.25
N TRP A 194 -0.04 4.52 34.89
CA TRP A 194 0.86 4.41 33.74
C TRP A 194 1.89 3.28 33.88
N ASP A 195 2.47 3.11 35.07
CA ASP A 195 3.52 2.11 35.32
C ASP A 195 2.94 0.69 35.19
N THR A 196 1.76 0.46 35.77
CA THR A 196 1.01 -0.80 35.55
C THR A 196 0.71 -1.04 34.08
N GLY A 197 0.45 0.02 33.30
CA GLY A 197 0.26 -0.05 31.86
C GLY A 197 1.51 -0.50 31.12
N LEU A 198 2.65 0.04 31.46
CA LEU A 198 3.93 -0.36 30.88
C LEU A 198 4.29 -1.81 31.21
N ASP A 199 4.12 -2.23 32.45
CA ASP A 199 4.36 -3.61 32.88
C ASP A 199 3.44 -4.59 32.14
N PHE A 200 2.16 -4.26 32.00
CA PHE A 200 1.22 -5.07 31.23
C PHE A 200 1.65 -5.23 29.76
N MET A 201 2.02 -4.13 29.09
CA MET A 201 2.49 -4.18 27.70
C MET A 201 3.81 -4.93 27.55
N TYR A 202 4.70 -4.81 28.55
CA TYR A 202 5.96 -5.56 28.58
C TYR A 202 5.70 -7.08 28.68
N GLU A 203 4.87 -7.51 29.63
CA GLU A 203 4.50 -8.91 29.79
C GLU A 203 3.78 -9.47 28.55
N LEU A 204 2.86 -8.68 27.95
CA LEU A 204 2.18 -9.04 26.72
C LEU A 204 3.16 -9.27 25.57
N ALA A 205 4.15 -8.38 25.41
CA ALA A 205 5.17 -8.49 24.36
C ALA A 205 6.10 -9.69 24.53
N HIS A 206 6.33 -10.14 25.78
CA HIS A 206 7.16 -11.32 26.11
C HIS A 206 6.36 -12.61 26.18
N SER A 207 5.05 -12.53 26.20
CA SER A 207 4.18 -13.70 26.19
C SER A 207 4.20 -14.41 24.83
N SER A 208 3.81 -15.68 24.81
CA SER A 208 3.54 -16.39 23.56
C SER A 208 2.22 -15.99 22.92
N PHE A 209 1.45 -15.17 23.59
CA PHE A 209 0.13 -14.70 23.16
C PHE A 209 0.28 -13.33 22.50
N VAL A 210 0.22 -13.30 21.16
CA VAL A 210 0.36 -12.07 20.39
C VAL A 210 -1.01 -11.67 19.83
N PRO A 211 -1.67 -10.65 20.41
CA PRO A 211 -2.89 -10.11 19.83
C PRO A 211 -2.61 -9.47 18.47
N ALA A 212 -3.60 -9.43 17.59
CA ALA A 212 -3.46 -8.80 16.29
C ALA A 212 -3.17 -7.29 16.41
N SER A 213 -3.73 -6.66 17.43
CA SER A 213 -3.55 -5.25 17.79
C SER A 213 -3.49 -5.14 19.32
N ALA A 214 -2.62 -4.27 19.82
CA ALA A 214 -2.53 -3.87 21.23
C ALA A 214 -2.06 -2.43 21.31
#